data_1e5ad33fd785487b6577699a571af3af
#
_entry.id   1e5ad33fd785487b6577699a571af3af
#
_cell.length_a   1.000
_cell.length_b   1.000
_cell.length_c   1.000
_cell.angle_alpha   90.00
_cell.angle_beta   90.00
_cell.angle_gamma   90.00
#
_symmetry.space_group_name_H-M   'P 1'
#
loop_
_entity.id
_entity.type
_entity.pdbx_description
1 polymer ?
#
loop_
_entity_poly.entity_id
_entity_poly.type
_entity_poly.pdbx_seq_one_letter_code
_entity_poly.pdbx_strand_id
1 'polypeptide(L)'
;MRVWPGRGRIDRAWCAPCEASFARPTNRCKQCSLRTAPGITHCADCQQTAPNWSLGAAAVDYAYPWSALISAYKSGTDVGLGHGFARLMTHNTGTRAILTNADGWVGIPLTPAKLARRGFHQIHDLMNQLQQQLMRPPRILRGALEPLRHASAQKTLNLRERMGNIHNLFATTKGTDDLRGLHLVVIDDVSTTGATLHAATAVLLKAGAASVNVVAFARTPKPDG
;
A
#
# COMPACT_ATOMS: atom_id res chain seq x y z
N MET A 1 -3.77 -23.21 -6.87
CA MET A 1 -3.44 -22.92 -5.47
C MET A 1 -4.65 -23.33 -4.63
N ARG A 2 -4.56 -24.35 -3.77
CA ARG A 2 -5.69 -24.79 -2.93
C ARG A 2 -5.74 -23.92 -1.68
N VAL A 3 -6.85 -23.21 -1.48
CA VAL A 3 -7.19 -22.59 -0.20
C VAL A 3 -7.74 -23.72 0.68
N TRP A 4 -7.15 -23.95 1.84
CA TRP A 4 -7.51 -25.05 2.74
C TRP A 4 -8.67 -24.63 3.65
N PRO A 5 -9.81 -25.35 3.68
CA PRO A 5 -10.91 -25.06 4.61
C PRO A 5 -10.71 -25.81 5.92
N GLY A 6 -9.86 -25.31 6.80
CA GLY A 6 -9.64 -25.89 8.12
C GLY A 6 -9.92 -24.88 9.22
N ARG A 7 -10.85 -25.20 10.13
CA ARG A 7 -11.09 -24.48 11.39
C ARG A 7 -9.93 -24.72 12.38
N GLY A 8 -8.81 -24.09 12.11
CA GLY A 8 -7.70 -23.96 13.03
C GLY A 8 -7.07 -22.61 12.73
N ARG A 9 -6.38 -21.97 13.69
CA ARG A 9 -5.56 -20.79 13.40
C ARG A 9 -4.72 -21.09 12.17
N ILE A 10 -5.13 -20.54 11.01
CA ILE A 10 -4.39 -20.73 9.76
C ILE A 10 -3.22 -19.75 9.85
N ASP A 11 -2.10 -20.21 10.39
CA ASP A 11 -0.87 -19.43 10.41
C ASP A 11 -0.34 -19.11 9.00
N ARG A 12 -0.90 -19.75 7.95
CA ARG A 12 -0.51 -19.55 6.55
C ARG A 12 -1.72 -19.64 5.62
N ALA A 13 -1.98 -18.56 4.90
CA ALA A 13 -3.01 -18.51 3.85
C ALA A 13 -2.62 -19.33 2.59
N TRP A 14 -1.35 -19.72 2.45
CA TRP A 14 -0.77 -20.55 1.38
C TRP A 14 0.39 -21.39 1.91
N CYS A 15 0.76 -22.44 1.15
CA CYS A 15 1.84 -23.34 1.54
C CYS A 15 3.23 -22.70 1.35
N ALA A 16 4.23 -23.18 2.12
CA ALA A 16 5.60 -22.70 2.04
C ALA A 16 6.24 -22.83 0.61
N PRO A 17 6.02 -23.92 -0.16
CA PRO A 17 6.51 -23.98 -1.53
C PRO A 17 5.95 -22.90 -2.44
N CYS A 18 4.65 -22.56 -2.31
CA CYS A 18 4.05 -21.46 -3.07
C CYS A 18 4.67 -20.12 -2.70
N GLU A 19 4.90 -19.88 -1.42
CA GLU A 19 5.56 -18.66 -0.96
C GLU A 19 6.99 -18.55 -1.51
N ALA A 20 7.77 -19.63 -1.40
CA ALA A 20 9.13 -19.68 -1.93
C ALA A 20 9.19 -19.49 -3.46
N SER A 21 8.14 -19.88 -4.18
CA SER A 21 8.08 -19.73 -5.64
C SER A 21 7.66 -18.34 -6.07
N PHE A 22 6.70 -17.71 -5.37
CA PHE A 22 6.02 -16.49 -5.83
C PHE A 22 6.33 -15.23 -5.01
N ALA A 23 6.94 -15.35 -3.82
CA ALA A 23 7.35 -14.21 -2.99
C ALA A 23 8.87 -14.11 -2.85
N ARG A 24 9.63 -14.49 -3.88
CA ARG A 24 11.10 -14.42 -3.85
C ARG A 24 11.56 -12.98 -3.66
N PRO A 25 12.57 -12.77 -2.81
CA PRO A 25 13.24 -11.48 -2.73
C PRO A 25 13.77 -11.07 -4.11
N THR A 26 13.54 -9.83 -4.50
CA THR A 26 14.01 -9.27 -5.78
C THR A 26 14.58 -7.89 -5.56
N ASN A 27 15.54 -7.49 -6.39
CA ASN A 27 16.02 -6.11 -6.38
C ASN A 27 14.92 -5.17 -6.82
N ARG A 28 14.73 -4.07 -6.08
CA ARG A 28 13.68 -3.11 -6.34
C ARG A 28 14.18 -1.69 -6.16
N CYS A 29 13.62 -0.79 -6.94
CA CYS A 29 13.81 0.64 -6.78
C CYS A 29 13.40 1.07 -5.35
N LYS A 30 14.29 1.77 -4.63
CA LYS A 30 14.04 2.21 -3.25
C LYS A 30 12.92 3.24 -3.11
N GLN A 31 12.50 3.86 -4.21
CA GLN A 31 11.40 4.83 -4.19
C GLN A 31 10.07 4.24 -4.68
N CYS A 32 10.02 3.61 -5.84
CA CYS A 32 8.74 3.15 -6.41
C CYS A 32 8.53 1.63 -6.34
N SER A 33 9.51 0.88 -5.85
CA SER A 33 9.47 -0.57 -5.71
C SER A 33 9.32 -1.37 -7.03
N LEU A 34 9.52 -0.76 -8.18
CA LEU A 34 9.67 -1.49 -9.44
C LEU A 34 10.93 -2.38 -9.38
N ARG A 35 10.87 -3.54 -10.04
CA ARG A 35 12.05 -4.40 -10.17
C ARG A 35 13.18 -3.65 -10.88
N THR A 36 14.40 -3.87 -10.42
CA THR A 36 15.62 -3.33 -11.02
C THR A 36 16.65 -4.44 -11.18
N ALA A 37 17.64 -4.22 -12.04
CA ALA A 37 18.80 -5.10 -12.12
C ALA A 37 19.60 -5.04 -10.80
N PRO A 38 20.39 -6.08 -10.50
CA PRO A 38 21.30 -6.09 -9.35
C PRO A 38 22.18 -4.82 -9.31
N GLY A 39 22.32 -4.23 -8.12
CA GLY A 39 23.10 -3.01 -7.93
C GLY A 39 22.38 -1.69 -8.28
N ILE A 40 21.24 -1.74 -8.98
CA ILE A 40 20.45 -0.54 -9.31
C ILE A 40 19.50 -0.22 -8.18
N THR A 41 19.73 0.89 -7.48
CA THR A 41 18.93 1.33 -6.34
C THR A 41 17.72 2.18 -6.72
N HIS A 42 17.74 2.83 -7.88
CA HIS A 42 16.65 3.66 -8.40
C HIS A 42 16.42 3.35 -9.88
N CYS A 43 15.17 3.14 -10.29
CA CYS A 43 14.81 2.94 -11.68
C CYS A 43 14.95 4.26 -12.48
N ALA A 44 15.03 4.18 -13.81
CA ALA A 44 15.22 5.35 -14.67
C ALA A 44 14.15 6.44 -14.44
N ASP A 45 12.87 6.07 -14.26
CA ASP A 45 11.80 7.04 -14.01
C ASP A 45 12.02 7.82 -12.72
N CYS A 46 12.43 7.13 -11.62
CA CYS A 46 12.68 7.80 -10.34
C CYS A 46 13.98 8.62 -10.35
N GLN A 47 14.93 8.31 -11.23
CA GLN A 47 16.10 9.15 -11.44
C GLN A 47 15.77 10.43 -12.20
N GLN A 48 14.83 10.35 -13.15
CA GLN A 48 14.37 11.53 -13.92
C GLN A 48 13.38 12.38 -13.13
N THR A 49 12.43 11.73 -12.47
CA THR A 49 11.36 12.41 -11.72
C THR A 49 11.10 11.64 -10.43
N ALA A 50 11.72 12.09 -9.36
CA ALA A 50 11.50 11.49 -8.05
C ALA A 50 10.06 11.73 -7.58
N PRO A 51 9.40 10.71 -6.99
CA PRO A 51 8.12 10.91 -6.32
C PRO A 51 8.29 11.79 -5.07
N ASN A 52 7.18 12.28 -4.53
CA ASN A 52 7.18 13.14 -3.35
C ASN A 52 7.31 12.40 -2.01
N TRP A 53 7.52 11.11 -2.02
CA TRP A 53 7.88 10.33 -0.83
C TRP A 53 9.36 9.95 -0.83
N SER A 54 9.92 9.65 0.35
CA SER A 54 11.34 9.35 0.49
C SER A 54 11.68 7.91 0.08
N LEU A 55 10.99 6.93 0.66
CA LEU A 55 11.19 5.51 0.41
C LEU A 55 9.87 4.83 0.05
N GLY A 56 9.94 3.83 -0.83
CA GLY A 56 8.80 3.01 -1.18
C GLY A 56 9.16 1.53 -1.29
N ALA A 57 8.32 0.67 -0.74
CA ALA A 57 8.51 -0.77 -0.81
C ALA A 57 7.22 -1.52 -1.13
N ALA A 58 7.36 -2.69 -1.76
CA ALA A 58 6.30 -3.66 -1.92
C ALA A 58 6.84 -5.08 -1.66
N ALA A 59 6.00 -5.93 -1.09
CA ALA A 59 6.39 -7.29 -0.76
C ALA A 59 6.49 -8.18 -2.00
N VAL A 60 5.55 -8.02 -2.95
CA VAL A 60 5.45 -8.85 -4.16
C VAL A 60 5.12 -8.01 -5.40
N ASP A 61 5.12 -8.64 -6.57
CA ASP A 61 4.57 -8.03 -7.78
C ASP A 61 3.07 -8.30 -7.89
N TYR A 62 2.32 -7.36 -8.47
CA TYR A 62 0.91 -7.54 -8.82
C TYR A 62 0.80 -8.40 -10.08
N ALA A 63 1.06 -9.69 -9.92
CA ALA A 63 1.02 -10.73 -10.93
C ALA A 63 0.42 -12.01 -10.32
N TYR A 64 0.22 -13.06 -11.12
CA TYR A 64 -0.20 -14.36 -10.60
C TYR A 64 0.82 -14.90 -9.57
N PRO A 65 0.39 -15.46 -8.44
CA PRO A 65 -1.00 -15.67 -7.96
C PRO A 65 -1.57 -14.47 -7.18
N TRP A 66 -0.75 -13.46 -6.86
CA TRP A 66 -1.09 -12.38 -5.94
C TRP A 66 -2.24 -11.52 -6.43
N SER A 67 -2.35 -11.28 -7.74
CA SER A 67 -3.46 -10.51 -8.33
C SER A 67 -4.82 -11.15 -8.05
N ALA A 68 -4.93 -12.48 -8.17
CA ALA A 68 -6.15 -13.21 -7.87
C ALA A 68 -6.48 -13.18 -6.36
N LEU A 69 -5.47 -13.37 -5.49
CA LEU A 69 -5.65 -13.34 -4.03
C LEU A 69 -6.04 -11.93 -3.54
N ILE A 70 -5.43 -10.89 -4.07
CA ILE A 70 -5.80 -9.49 -3.76
C ILE A 70 -7.24 -9.21 -4.21
N SER A 71 -7.66 -9.73 -5.37
CA SER A 71 -9.04 -9.59 -5.84
C SER A 71 -10.03 -10.26 -4.89
N ALA A 72 -9.75 -11.50 -4.45
CA ALA A 72 -10.55 -12.23 -3.47
C ALA A 72 -10.62 -11.50 -2.12
N TYR A 73 -9.50 -10.96 -1.64
CA TYR A 73 -9.46 -10.14 -0.44
C TYR A 73 -10.31 -8.87 -0.57
N LYS A 74 -10.16 -8.12 -1.68
CA LYS A 74 -10.93 -6.90 -1.96
C LYS A 74 -12.44 -7.12 -2.06
N SER A 75 -12.86 -8.28 -2.54
CA SER A 75 -14.30 -8.63 -2.65
C SER A 75 -14.91 -9.12 -1.33
N GLY A 76 -14.11 -9.31 -0.29
CA GLY A 76 -14.57 -9.89 0.98
C GLY A 76 -14.77 -11.40 0.94
N THR A 77 -14.46 -12.05 -0.19
CA THR A 77 -14.62 -13.51 -0.35
C THR A 77 -13.69 -14.29 0.58
N ASP A 78 -12.50 -13.74 0.85
CA ASP A 78 -11.54 -14.34 1.77
C ASP A 78 -10.76 -13.25 2.54
N VAL A 79 -11.37 -12.81 3.64
CA VAL A 79 -10.75 -11.82 4.54
C VAL A 79 -9.54 -12.38 5.33
N GLY A 80 -9.44 -13.71 5.46
CA GLY A 80 -8.30 -14.37 6.11
C GLY A 80 -6.97 -14.13 5.38
N LEU A 81 -7.00 -13.75 4.11
CA LEU A 81 -5.80 -13.40 3.33
C LEU A 81 -5.03 -12.21 3.91
N GLY A 82 -5.71 -11.30 4.64
CA GLY A 82 -5.06 -10.14 5.26
C GLY A 82 -3.93 -10.53 6.20
N HIS A 83 -4.09 -11.59 7.00
CA HIS A 83 -3.03 -12.13 7.86
C HIS A 83 -1.82 -12.60 7.05
N GLY A 84 -2.04 -13.35 5.98
CA GLY A 84 -0.97 -13.82 5.10
C GLY A 84 -0.23 -12.68 4.41
N PHE A 85 -0.96 -11.66 3.93
CA PHE A 85 -0.36 -10.46 3.31
C PHE A 85 0.50 -9.70 4.32
N ALA A 86 -0.01 -9.47 5.52
CA ALA A 86 0.74 -8.81 6.58
C ALA A 86 2.03 -9.59 6.93
N ARG A 87 1.96 -10.93 6.99
CA ARG A 87 3.12 -11.78 7.24
C ARG A 87 4.19 -11.63 6.15
N LEU A 88 3.81 -11.63 4.87
CA LEU A 88 4.77 -11.39 3.79
C LEU A 88 5.40 -10.00 3.87
N MET A 89 4.61 -8.97 4.20
CA MET A 89 5.12 -7.60 4.35
C MET A 89 6.08 -7.48 5.53
N THR A 90 5.83 -8.17 6.65
CA THR A 90 6.72 -8.13 7.82
C THR A 90 7.97 -9.01 7.65
N HIS A 91 7.94 -10.04 6.80
CA HIS A 91 9.11 -10.85 6.46
C HIS A 91 9.96 -10.24 5.35
N ASN A 92 9.39 -9.45 4.46
CA ASN A 92 10.15 -8.73 3.44
C ASN A 92 10.97 -7.60 4.10
N THR A 93 12.29 -7.63 3.93
CA THR A 93 13.20 -6.69 4.59
C THR A 93 12.93 -5.22 4.26
N GLY A 94 12.58 -4.93 3.00
CA GLY A 94 12.31 -3.55 2.55
C GLY A 94 11.03 -2.98 3.16
N THR A 95 9.92 -3.73 3.11
CA THR A 95 8.64 -3.29 3.69
C THR A 95 8.73 -3.23 5.22
N ARG A 96 9.36 -4.23 5.86
CA ARG A 96 9.55 -4.26 7.31
C ARG A 96 10.32 -3.03 7.79
N ALA A 97 11.46 -2.72 7.17
CA ALA A 97 12.28 -1.58 7.56
C ALA A 97 11.51 -0.26 7.52
N ILE A 98 10.70 -0.03 6.47
CA ILE A 98 9.87 1.17 6.38
C ILE A 98 8.76 1.15 7.43
N LEU A 99 8.07 0.03 7.61
CA LEU A 99 6.96 -0.10 8.57
C LEU A 99 7.40 0.12 10.02
N THR A 100 8.59 -0.36 10.42
CA THR A 100 9.04 -0.28 11.81
C THR A 100 9.69 1.06 12.18
N ASN A 101 10.20 1.81 11.19
CA ASN A 101 10.88 3.10 11.40
C ASN A 101 9.96 4.30 11.16
N ALA A 102 8.70 4.21 11.55
CA ALA A 102 7.71 5.25 11.41
C ALA A 102 7.12 5.64 12.76
N ASP A 103 6.67 6.88 12.89
CA ASP A 103 5.91 7.34 14.05
C ASP A 103 4.43 6.97 13.94
N GLY A 104 3.94 6.85 12.70
CA GLY A 104 2.55 6.49 12.45
C GLY A 104 2.27 5.94 11.06
N TRP A 105 1.19 5.15 10.97
CA TRP A 105 0.68 4.58 9.73
C TRP A 105 -0.62 5.24 9.31
N VAL A 106 -0.72 5.55 8.02
CA VAL A 106 -1.91 6.12 7.39
C VAL A 106 -2.35 5.19 6.27
N GLY A 107 -3.56 4.66 6.32
CA GLY A 107 -4.10 3.83 5.26
C GLY A 107 -4.74 4.66 4.15
N ILE A 108 -4.62 4.24 2.90
CA ILE A 108 -5.39 4.83 1.80
C ILE A 108 -6.89 4.60 2.07
N PRO A 109 -7.70 5.68 2.18
CA PRO A 109 -9.11 5.55 2.50
C PRO A 109 -9.92 5.04 1.30
N LEU A 110 -11.01 4.33 1.60
CA LEU A 110 -12.02 3.97 0.60
C LEU A 110 -13.07 5.07 0.50
N THR A 111 -13.58 5.28 -0.71
CA THR A 111 -14.81 6.07 -0.86
C THR A 111 -15.98 5.35 -0.20
N PRO A 112 -17.02 6.08 0.32
CA PRO A 112 -18.19 5.46 0.94
C PRO A 112 -18.87 4.41 0.03
N ALA A 113 -18.96 4.68 -1.28
CA ALA A 113 -19.52 3.74 -2.25
C ALA A 113 -18.69 2.44 -2.37
N LYS A 114 -17.36 2.53 -2.33
CA LYS A 114 -16.51 1.34 -2.34
C LYS A 114 -16.62 0.57 -1.03
N LEU A 115 -16.69 1.26 0.10
CA LEU A 115 -16.85 0.65 1.41
C LEU A 115 -18.20 -0.10 1.51
N ALA A 116 -19.30 0.54 1.10
CA ALA A 116 -20.63 -0.07 1.07
C ALA A 116 -20.66 -1.33 0.18
N ARG A 117 -20.02 -1.29 -0.99
CA ARG A 117 -19.94 -2.43 -1.91
C ARG A 117 -19.10 -3.59 -1.37
N ARG A 118 -18.02 -3.29 -0.63
CA ARG A 118 -17.07 -4.31 -0.12
C ARG A 118 -17.48 -4.89 1.23
N GLY A 119 -18.25 -4.15 2.02
CA GLY A 119 -18.65 -4.52 3.37
C GLY A 119 -17.56 -4.37 4.43
N PHE A 120 -16.30 -4.12 4.04
CA PHE A 120 -15.17 -3.91 4.95
C PHE A 120 -14.08 -3.02 4.34
N HIS A 121 -13.20 -2.49 5.19
CA HIS A 121 -12.09 -1.64 4.76
C HIS A 121 -10.80 -2.46 4.75
N GLN A 122 -10.43 -3.01 3.59
CA GLN A 122 -9.30 -3.93 3.44
C GLN A 122 -7.96 -3.35 3.94
N ILE A 123 -7.73 -2.03 3.79
CA ILE A 123 -6.47 -1.43 4.25
C ILE A 123 -6.45 -1.31 5.78
N HIS A 124 -7.59 -1.00 6.40
CA HIS A 124 -7.67 -1.00 7.87
C HIS A 124 -7.48 -2.40 8.43
N ASP A 125 -8.07 -3.44 7.81
CA ASP A 125 -7.82 -4.82 8.20
C ASP A 125 -6.34 -5.18 8.04
N LEU A 126 -5.74 -4.89 6.88
CA LEU A 126 -4.31 -5.14 6.65
C LEU A 126 -3.42 -4.47 7.69
N MET A 127 -3.68 -3.19 8.04
CA MET A 127 -2.93 -2.50 9.08
C MET A 127 -3.09 -3.14 10.46
N ASN A 128 -4.31 -3.60 10.81
CA ASN A 128 -4.52 -4.34 12.06
C ASN A 128 -3.73 -5.65 12.09
N GLN A 129 -3.72 -6.41 10.98
CA GLN A 129 -2.94 -7.64 10.86
C GLN A 129 -1.43 -7.37 10.95
N LEU A 130 -0.94 -6.26 10.35
CA LEU A 130 0.46 -5.82 10.48
C LEU A 130 0.82 -5.51 11.94
N GLN A 131 -0.06 -4.81 12.69
CA GLN A 131 0.18 -4.50 14.10
C GLN A 131 0.32 -5.76 14.94
N GLN A 132 -0.49 -6.79 14.69
CA GLN A 132 -0.44 -8.04 15.43
C GLN A 132 0.87 -8.83 15.21
N GLN A 133 1.61 -8.54 14.13
CA GLN A 133 2.82 -9.28 13.76
C GLN A 133 4.11 -8.53 14.11
N LEU A 134 4.03 -7.32 14.59
CA LEU A 134 5.19 -6.53 15.01
C LEU A 134 5.22 -6.39 16.53
N MET A 135 6.40 -6.51 17.13
CA MET A 135 6.58 -6.37 18.59
C MET A 135 6.28 -4.94 19.07
N ARG A 136 6.64 -3.94 18.29
CA ARG A 136 6.44 -2.51 18.59
C ARG A 136 5.90 -1.81 17.34
N PRO A 137 4.62 -2.01 17.01
CA PRO A 137 4.05 -1.37 15.83
C PRO A 137 3.86 0.13 16.07
N PRO A 138 4.05 0.96 15.03
CA PRO A 138 3.62 2.35 15.05
C PRO A 138 2.11 2.48 15.26
N ARG A 139 1.67 3.64 15.71
CA ARG A 139 0.23 3.91 15.86
C ARG A 139 -0.46 4.01 14.49
N ILE A 140 -1.69 3.52 14.40
CA ILE A 140 -2.53 3.73 13.21
C ILE A 140 -3.25 5.07 13.36
N LEU A 141 -2.98 6.00 12.45
CA LEU A 141 -3.62 7.32 12.40
C LEU A 141 -4.90 7.22 11.55
N ARG A 142 -5.95 6.62 12.16
CA ARG A 142 -7.25 6.45 11.49
C ARG A 142 -7.86 7.82 11.20
N GLY A 143 -8.41 7.97 10.00
CA GLY A 143 -9.05 9.21 9.59
C GLY A 143 -8.08 10.35 9.26
N ALA A 144 -6.76 10.16 9.27
CA ALA A 144 -5.80 11.19 8.86
C ALA A 144 -5.97 11.64 7.40
N LEU A 145 -6.56 10.78 6.56
CA LEU A 145 -6.94 11.08 5.18
C LEU A 145 -8.40 10.75 4.96
N GLU A 146 -9.10 11.62 4.23
CA GLU A 146 -10.47 11.41 3.72
C GLU A 146 -10.51 11.53 2.20
N PRO A 147 -11.28 10.67 1.51
CA PRO A 147 -11.48 10.82 0.07
C PRO A 147 -12.38 12.03 -0.20
N LEU A 148 -11.99 12.90 -1.10
CA LEU A 148 -12.84 14.01 -1.53
C LEU A 148 -13.99 13.50 -2.40
N ARG A 149 -15.22 13.99 -2.12
CA ARG A 149 -16.47 13.53 -2.76
C ARG A 149 -16.49 13.70 -4.29
N HIS A 150 -15.75 14.66 -4.83
CA HIS A 150 -15.71 14.95 -6.27
C HIS A 150 -14.83 14.02 -7.09
N ALA A 151 -14.00 13.17 -6.49
CA ALA A 151 -13.12 12.23 -7.20
C ALA A 151 -13.88 11.08 -7.90
N SER A 152 -15.17 10.88 -7.62
CA SER A 152 -15.97 9.77 -8.16
C SER A 152 -16.83 10.12 -9.39
N ALA A 153 -17.02 11.41 -9.71
CA ALA A 153 -18.01 11.85 -10.72
C ALA A 153 -17.44 12.06 -12.13
N GLN A 154 -16.11 12.01 -12.32
CA GLN A 154 -15.50 12.38 -13.62
C GLN A 154 -14.94 11.17 -14.37
N LYS A 155 -15.84 10.33 -14.90
CA LYS A 155 -15.47 9.25 -15.85
C LYS A 155 -15.10 9.74 -17.26
N THR A 156 -15.16 11.03 -17.55
CA THR A 156 -15.04 11.61 -18.91
C THR A 156 -13.83 12.52 -19.13
N LEU A 157 -12.88 12.60 -18.19
CA LEU A 157 -11.73 13.48 -18.35
C LEU A 157 -10.57 12.82 -19.11
N ASN A 158 -9.95 13.60 -20.01
CA ASN A 158 -8.76 13.25 -20.80
C ASN A 158 -7.54 12.96 -19.91
N LEU A 159 -6.54 12.24 -20.45
CA LEU A 159 -5.34 11.79 -19.72
C LEU A 159 -4.56 12.93 -19.05
N ARG A 160 -4.49 14.12 -19.71
CA ARG A 160 -3.84 15.34 -19.15
C ARG A 160 -4.60 15.94 -17.97
N GLU A 161 -5.93 15.93 -18.02
CA GLU A 161 -6.79 16.42 -16.93
C GLU A 161 -6.77 15.46 -15.73
N ARG A 162 -6.55 14.15 -15.95
CA ARG A 162 -6.34 13.17 -14.89
C ARG A 162 -5.05 13.45 -14.11
N MET A 163 -3.98 13.89 -14.76
CA MET A 163 -2.74 14.27 -14.07
C MET A 163 -2.89 15.55 -13.25
N GLY A 164 -3.70 16.53 -13.70
CA GLY A 164 -4.01 17.75 -12.95
C GLY A 164 -4.95 17.51 -11.75
N ASN A 165 -5.86 16.53 -11.83
CA ASN A 165 -6.82 16.21 -10.79
C ASN A 165 -6.30 15.27 -9.68
N ILE A 166 -5.10 14.72 -9.80
CA ILE A 166 -4.48 13.86 -8.78
C ILE A 166 -4.29 14.61 -7.44
N HIS A 167 -4.11 15.93 -7.48
CA HIS A 167 -3.93 16.75 -6.28
C HIS A 167 -5.18 16.87 -5.40
N ASN A 168 -6.37 16.48 -5.89
CA ASN A 168 -7.65 16.63 -5.19
C ASN A 168 -8.33 15.29 -4.84
N LEU A 169 -7.55 14.21 -4.65
CA LEU A 169 -8.14 12.91 -4.26
C LEU A 169 -8.45 12.83 -2.77
N PHE A 170 -7.68 13.50 -1.94
CA PHE A 170 -7.73 13.41 -0.49
C PHE A 170 -7.67 14.77 0.18
N ALA A 171 -8.22 14.82 1.39
CA ALA A 171 -8.04 15.90 2.35
C ALA A 171 -7.58 15.31 3.70
N THR A 172 -6.95 16.12 4.54
CA THR A 172 -6.77 15.81 5.96
C THR A 172 -8.06 16.09 6.72
N THR A 173 -8.37 15.26 7.72
CA THR A 173 -9.51 15.50 8.60
C THR A 173 -9.22 16.67 9.56
N LYS A 174 -10.27 17.39 9.96
CA LYS A 174 -10.17 18.39 11.02
C LYS A 174 -9.76 17.71 12.34
N GLY A 175 -8.70 18.19 12.98
CA GLY A 175 -8.20 17.63 14.25
C GLY A 175 -6.94 16.78 14.12
N THR A 176 -6.33 16.70 12.95
CA THR A 176 -5.02 16.04 12.74
C THR A 176 -3.83 16.97 12.96
N ASP A 177 -3.93 17.94 13.88
CA ASP A 177 -2.80 18.79 14.30
C ASP A 177 -1.60 17.97 14.81
N ASP A 178 -1.84 16.71 15.12
CA ASP A 178 -0.84 15.71 15.53
C ASP A 178 0.06 15.15 14.40
N LEU A 179 0.00 15.65 13.17
CA LEU A 179 0.85 15.18 12.08
C LEU A 179 2.19 15.92 11.98
N ARG A 180 2.31 17.07 12.64
CA ARG A 180 3.50 17.92 12.53
C ARG A 180 4.74 17.22 13.07
N GLY A 181 5.78 17.22 12.25
CA GLY A 181 7.08 16.64 12.59
C GLY A 181 7.13 15.13 12.59
N LEU A 182 6.03 14.42 12.29
CA LEU A 182 6.01 12.96 12.26
C LEU A 182 6.60 12.39 10.97
N HIS A 183 7.27 11.25 11.10
CA HIS A 183 7.68 10.38 10.00
C HIS A 183 6.57 9.35 9.77
N LEU A 184 5.87 9.48 8.65
CA LEU A 184 4.67 8.69 8.36
C LEU A 184 4.91 7.61 7.30
N VAL A 185 4.09 6.56 7.35
CA VAL A 185 4.01 5.56 6.28
C VAL A 185 2.59 5.49 5.76
N VAL A 186 2.43 5.71 4.45
CA VAL A 186 1.17 5.45 3.74
C VAL A 186 1.13 4.00 3.30
N ILE A 187 0.04 3.30 3.64
CA ILE A 187 -0.16 1.88 3.34
C ILE A 187 -1.30 1.70 2.34
N ASP A 188 -1.02 0.90 1.29
CA ASP A 188 -2.01 0.48 0.29
C ASP A 188 -1.87 -1.03 -0.01
N ASP A 189 -2.85 -1.61 -0.69
CA ASP A 189 -2.78 -3.00 -1.14
C ASP A 189 -2.01 -3.15 -2.47
N VAL A 190 -2.22 -2.24 -3.43
CA VAL A 190 -1.57 -2.28 -4.75
C VAL A 190 -1.11 -0.90 -5.19
N SER A 191 0.18 -0.77 -5.45
CA SER A 191 0.73 0.39 -6.15
C SER A 191 0.82 0.11 -7.65
N THR A 192 0.04 0.83 -8.45
CA THR A 192 0.09 0.77 -9.93
C THR A 192 1.03 1.84 -10.49
N THR A 193 0.55 3.02 -10.80
CA THR A 193 1.36 4.17 -11.22
C THR A 193 1.95 4.93 -10.03
N GLY A 194 1.44 4.69 -8.83
CA GLY A 194 1.76 5.46 -7.63
C GLY A 194 0.95 6.75 -7.47
N ALA A 195 0.05 7.07 -8.40
CA ALA A 195 -0.72 8.32 -8.38
C ALA A 195 -1.52 8.53 -7.08
N THR A 196 -2.16 7.47 -6.57
CA THR A 196 -2.89 7.50 -5.30
C THR A 196 -1.97 7.79 -4.12
N LEU A 197 -0.80 7.13 -4.07
CA LEU A 197 0.21 7.33 -3.03
C LEU A 197 0.79 8.74 -3.10
N HIS A 198 1.02 9.26 -4.33
CA HIS A 198 1.49 10.63 -4.55
C HIS A 198 0.52 11.67 -4.00
N ALA A 199 -0.77 11.53 -4.30
CA ALA A 199 -1.80 12.43 -3.77
C ALA A 199 -1.90 12.38 -2.24
N ALA A 200 -1.89 11.17 -1.65
CA ALA A 200 -1.92 11.00 -0.20
C ALA A 200 -0.69 11.63 0.47
N THR A 201 0.50 11.38 -0.08
CA THR A 201 1.76 11.94 0.43
C THR A 201 1.77 13.47 0.37
N ALA A 202 1.32 14.08 -0.75
CA ALA A 202 1.26 15.52 -0.90
C ALA A 202 0.38 16.17 0.19
N VAL A 203 -0.76 15.57 0.50
CA VAL A 203 -1.67 16.07 1.54
C VAL A 203 -1.04 15.98 2.92
N LEU A 204 -0.39 14.86 3.26
CA LEU A 204 0.25 14.66 4.56
C LEU A 204 1.46 15.58 4.77
N LEU A 205 2.30 15.76 3.75
CA LEU A 205 3.42 16.71 3.80
C LEU A 205 2.91 18.15 3.96
N LYS A 206 1.86 18.54 3.23
CA LYS A 206 1.21 19.86 3.39
C LYS A 206 0.62 20.05 4.79
N ALA A 207 0.18 18.99 5.45
CA ALA A 207 -0.31 19.01 6.83
C ALA A 207 0.82 19.06 7.88
N GLY A 208 2.09 19.08 7.46
CA GLY A 208 3.25 19.26 8.34
C GLY A 208 3.98 17.99 8.72
N ALA A 209 3.72 16.83 8.11
CA ALA A 209 4.54 15.65 8.31
C ALA A 209 6.00 15.93 7.91
N ALA A 210 6.95 15.47 8.72
CA ALA A 210 8.39 15.65 8.45
C ALA A 210 8.85 14.86 7.24
N SER A 211 8.34 13.64 7.08
CA SER A 211 8.55 12.81 5.90
C SER A 211 7.42 11.81 5.73
N VAL A 212 7.24 11.35 4.51
CA VAL A 212 6.30 10.27 4.20
C VAL A 212 7.02 9.20 3.40
N ASN A 213 6.88 7.96 3.82
CA ASN A 213 7.26 6.77 3.08
C ASN A 213 6.00 6.04 2.62
N VAL A 214 6.13 5.12 1.66
CA VAL A 214 4.99 4.36 1.15
C VAL A 214 5.28 2.87 1.16
N VAL A 215 4.26 2.08 1.53
CA VAL A 215 4.33 0.62 1.49
C VAL A 215 3.05 0.09 0.84
N ALA A 216 3.22 -0.79 -0.16
CA ALA A 216 2.11 -1.55 -0.71
C ALA A 216 2.35 -3.06 -0.51
N PHE A 217 1.29 -3.86 -0.48
CA PHE A 217 1.48 -5.31 -0.54
C PHE A 217 2.06 -5.71 -1.90
N ALA A 218 1.50 -5.19 -2.99
CA ALA A 218 1.96 -5.53 -4.34
C ALA A 218 2.27 -4.29 -5.20
N ARG A 219 3.26 -4.42 -6.08
CA ARG A 219 3.64 -3.43 -7.10
C ARG A 219 3.32 -3.96 -8.49
N THR A 220 2.57 -3.21 -9.28
CA THR A 220 2.35 -3.57 -10.70
C THR A 220 3.69 -3.45 -11.47
N PRO A 221 4.15 -4.49 -12.14
CA PRO A 221 5.32 -4.42 -13.02
C PRO A 221 5.09 -3.39 -14.13
N LYS A 222 6.17 -2.89 -14.74
CA LYS A 222 6.04 -2.22 -16.03
C LYS A 222 5.60 -3.25 -17.08
N PRO A 223 4.78 -2.87 -18.05
CA PRO A 223 4.60 -3.70 -19.25
C PRO A 223 5.98 -3.99 -19.85
N ASP A 224 6.20 -5.25 -20.19
CA ASP A 224 7.37 -5.61 -20.98
C ASP A 224 7.27 -4.84 -22.31
N GLY A 225 8.27 -4.00 -22.60
CA GLY A 225 8.35 -3.19 -23.81
C GLY A 225 8.72 -4.03 -25.03
#